data_c3658956729b7b1a2b97a2835581d71c
#
_entry.id   c3658956729b7b1a2b97a2835581d71c
#
_cell.length_a   1.000
_cell.length_b   1.000
_cell.length_c   1.000
_cell.angle_alpha   90.00
_cell.angle_beta   90.00
_cell.angle_gamma   90.00
#
_symmetry.space_group_name_H-M   'P 1'
#
loop_
_entity.id
_entity.type
_entity.pdbx_description
1 polymer ?
#
loop_
_entity_poly.entity_id
_entity_poly.type
_entity_poly.pdbx_seq_one_letter_code
_entity_poly.pdbx_strand_id
1 'polypeptide(L)'
;MATKTQKTNPRQTERMRLRQELAHEKAKMAKRRLITRIVIATVVVIVAGLVVYGVWSARPTDSTAGGQAPAFTLQTTAGTTVSMSDYRGKPVLLYFNEGAGCGACTQQMAGIEKNPGFAQAGITVLPIVMNTRAQIQPDLDSYGVKTPYLLDDGTVSKAYGTLGKGMHAGLPGHGFVLIDGSGIERWQGDYPSMWLDPAILLQTVKSHL
;
A
#
# COMPACT_ATOMS: atom_id res chain seq x y z
N MET A 1 -13.64 -81.48 -41.57
CA MET A 1 -13.00 -80.55 -40.58
C MET A 1 -14.07 -80.03 -39.66
N ALA A 2 -14.12 -80.48 -38.44
CA ALA A 2 -15.14 -80.03 -37.46
C ALA A 2 -14.60 -78.90 -36.56
N THR A 3 -15.14 -77.75 -36.71
CA THR A 3 -14.79 -76.54 -35.91
C THR A 3 -15.31 -76.72 -34.49
N LYS A 4 -14.43 -76.93 -33.54
CA LYS A 4 -14.72 -77.04 -32.11
C LYS A 4 -15.15 -75.69 -31.60
N THR A 5 -16.47 -75.41 -31.42
CA THR A 5 -17.02 -74.21 -30.77
C THR A 5 -16.66 -74.35 -29.29
N GLN A 6 -15.74 -73.52 -28.84
CA GLN A 6 -15.31 -73.41 -27.44
C GLN A 6 -16.42 -72.74 -26.61
N LYS A 7 -17.23 -73.48 -25.86
CA LYS A 7 -18.25 -72.96 -24.90
C LYS A 7 -17.51 -72.21 -23.78
N THR A 8 -17.51 -70.92 -23.79
CA THR A 8 -17.03 -70.10 -22.67
C THR A 8 -17.88 -70.29 -21.43
N ASN A 9 -17.21 -70.56 -20.30
CA ASN A 9 -17.88 -70.83 -19.04
C ASN A 9 -18.58 -69.53 -18.54
N PRO A 10 -19.90 -69.51 -18.33
CA PRO A 10 -20.64 -68.32 -17.93
C PRO A 10 -20.05 -67.58 -16.67
N ARG A 11 -19.57 -68.37 -15.71
CA ARG A 11 -18.93 -67.86 -14.49
C ARG A 11 -17.62 -67.11 -14.75
N GLN A 12 -16.87 -67.51 -15.77
CA GLN A 12 -15.63 -66.81 -16.17
C GLN A 12 -15.93 -65.49 -16.87
N THR A 13 -16.96 -65.44 -17.69
CA THR A 13 -17.39 -64.22 -18.39
C THR A 13 -17.92 -63.18 -17.42
N GLU A 14 -18.68 -63.61 -16.43
CA GLU A 14 -19.21 -62.73 -15.36
C GLU A 14 -18.10 -62.15 -14.48
N ARG A 15 -17.12 -62.99 -14.09
CA ARG A 15 -15.93 -62.55 -13.35
C ARG A 15 -15.08 -61.55 -14.14
N MET A 16 -14.94 -61.71 -15.46
CA MET A 16 -14.24 -60.75 -16.30
C MET A 16 -14.97 -59.42 -16.40
N ARG A 17 -16.29 -59.42 -16.56
CA ARG A 17 -17.11 -58.20 -16.55
C ARG A 17 -16.97 -57.42 -15.24
N LEU A 18 -17.12 -58.12 -14.10
CA LEU A 18 -16.97 -57.50 -12.78
C LEU A 18 -15.56 -56.89 -12.57
N ARG A 19 -14.52 -57.58 -13.02
CA ARG A 19 -13.14 -57.03 -12.98
C ARG A 19 -12.97 -55.82 -13.87
N GLN A 20 -13.60 -55.76 -15.04
CA GLN A 20 -13.56 -54.63 -15.92
C GLN A 20 -14.31 -53.42 -15.33
N GLU A 21 -15.49 -53.65 -14.73
CA GLU A 21 -16.25 -52.59 -14.04
C GLU A 21 -15.46 -51.99 -12.86
N LEU A 22 -14.87 -52.88 -12.02
CA LEU A 22 -14.04 -52.43 -10.90
C LEU A 22 -12.78 -51.68 -11.36
N ALA A 23 -12.16 -52.11 -12.47
CA ALA A 23 -11.02 -51.40 -13.05
C ALA A 23 -11.41 -50.02 -13.59
N HIS A 24 -12.59 -49.93 -14.24
CA HIS A 24 -13.15 -48.65 -14.72
C HIS A 24 -13.45 -47.68 -13.57
N GLU A 25 -14.07 -48.18 -12.49
CA GLU A 25 -14.35 -47.35 -11.31
C GLU A 25 -13.07 -46.89 -10.62
N LYS A 26 -12.07 -47.76 -10.46
CA LYS A 26 -10.75 -47.38 -9.94
C LYS A 26 -10.07 -46.32 -10.81
N ALA A 27 -10.13 -46.45 -12.14
CA ALA A 27 -9.57 -45.49 -13.06
C ALA A 27 -10.28 -44.12 -12.97
N LYS A 28 -11.62 -44.11 -12.88
CA LYS A 28 -12.39 -42.86 -12.66
C LYS A 28 -12.00 -42.19 -11.36
N MET A 29 -11.91 -42.96 -10.26
CA MET A 29 -11.51 -42.42 -8.96
C MET A 29 -10.07 -41.90 -8.97
N ALA A 30 -9.14 -42.58 -9.62
CA ALA A 30 -7.75 -42.14 -9.77
C ALA A 30 -7.67 -40.85 -10.57
N LYS A 31 -8.41 -40.74 -11.70
CA LYS A 31 -8.51 -39.51 -12.50
C LYS A 31 -9.12 -38.34 -11.70
N ARG A 32 -10.19 -38.58 -10.95
CA ARG A 32 -10.78 -37.55 -10.07
C ARG A 32 -9.79 -37.08 -9.00
N ARG A 33 -9.09 -37.99 -8.33
CA ARG A 33 -8.05 -37.64 -7.34
C ARG A 33 -6.91 -36.85 -7.94
N LEU A 34 -6.47 -37.18 -9.16
CA LEU A 34 -5.44 -36.44 -9.87
C LEU A 34 -5.91 -35.01 -10.21
N ILE A 35 -7.11 -34.88 -10.77
CA ILE A 35 -7.70 -33.57 -11.08
C ILE A 35 -7.83 -32.73 -9.80
N THR A 36 -8.37 -33.30 -8.72
CA THR A 36 -8.48 -32.59 -7.44
C THR A 36 -7.12 -32.12 -6.92
N ARG A 37 -6.09 -32.96 -7.01
CA ARG A 37 -4.73 -32.57 -6.60
C ARG A 37 -4.18 -31.44 -7.46
N ILE A 38 -4.39 -31.47 -8.77
CA ILE A 38 -3.97 -30.40 -9.68
C ILE A 38 -4.70 -29.09 -9.34
N VAL A 39 -6.02 -29.16 -9.15
CA VAL A 39 -6.82 -27.96 -8.80
C VAL A 39 -6.34 -27.36 -7.47
N ILE A 40 -6.14 -28.20 -6.44
CA ILE A 40 -5.64 -27.72 -5.15
C ILE A 40 -4.24 -27.08 -5.31
N ALA A 41 -3.33 -27.74 -6.03
CA ALA A 41 -1.99 -27.19 -6.27
C ALA A 41 -2.05 -25.85 -7.01
N THR A 42 -2.91 -25.73 -8.03
CA THR A 42 -3.10 -24.49 -8.78
C THR A 42 -3.63 -23.36 -7.88
N VAL A 43 -4.64 -23.66 -7.04
CA VAL A 43 -5.19 -22.69 -6.09
C VAL A 43 -4.12 -22.22 -5.10
N VAL A 44 -3.33 -23.15 -4.55
CA VAL A 44 -2.23 -22.81 -3.62
C VAL A 44 -1.20 -21.89 -4.29
N VAL A 45 -0.81 -22.18 -5.54
CA VAL A 45 0.13 -21.34 -6.29
C VAL A 45 -0.44 -19.93 -6.54
N ILE A 46 -1.72 -19.84 -6.92
CA ILE A 46 -2.38 -18.55 -7.12
C ILE A 46 -2.42 -17.75 -5.81
N VAL A 47 -2.83 -18.37 -4.71
CA VAL A 47 -2.89 -17.71 -3.39
C VAL A 47 -1.50 -17.25 -2.96
N ALA A 48 -0.49 -18.11 -3.09
CA ALA A 48 0.90 -17.74 -2.78
C ALA A 48 1.39 -16.58 -3.66
N GLY A 49 1.07 -16.58 -4.95
CA GLY A 49 1.38 -15.49 -5.88
C GLY A 49 0.71 -14.17 -5.48
N LEU A 50 -0.56 -14.21 -5.09
CA LEU A 50 -1.28 -13.02 -4.62
C LEU A 50 -0.70 -12.48 -3.31
N VAL A 51 -0.31 -13.35 -2.38
CA VAL A 51 0.34 -12.93 -1.13
C VAL A 51 1.69 -12.28 -1.42
N VAL A 52 2.52 -12.89 -2.25
CA VAL A 52 3.83 -12.32 -2.65
C VAL A 52 3.63 -10.98 -3.35
N TYR A 53 2.68 -10.89 -4.28
CA TYR A 53 2.36 -9.64 -4.95
C TYR A 53 1.89 -8.56 -3.96
N GLY A 54 0.99 -8.90 -3.03
CA GLY A 54 0.51 -7.98 -1.99
C GLY A 54 1.64 -7.46 -1.09
N VAL A 55 2.53 -8.34 -0.64
CA VAL A 55 3.70 -7.95 0.16
C VAL A 55 4.67 -7.08 -0.64
N TRP A 56 4.87 -7.39 -1.92
CA TRP A 56 5.76 -6.62 -2.78
C TRP A 56 5.20 -5.23 -3.09
N SER A 57 3.92 -5.11 -3.39
CA SER A 57 3.26 -3.83 -3.68
C SER A 57 3.10 -2.92 -2.44
N ALA A 58 3.15 -3.48 -1.24
CA ALA A 58 3.09 -2.73 0.01
C ALA A 58 4.46 -2.22 0.51
N ARG A 59 5.54 -2.46 -0.27
CA ARG A 59 6.87 -1.97 0.12
C ARG A 59 6.95 -0.46 0.00
N PRO A 60 7.57 0.23 0.98
CA PRO A 60 7.91 1.63 0.85
C PRO A 60 8.80 1.86 -0.37
N THR A 61 8.63 3.00 -1.02
CA THR A 61 9.52 3.44 -2.09
C THR A 61 10.18 4.74 -1.68
N ASP A 62 11.50 4.77 -1.73
CA ASP A 62 12.30 5.94 -1.44
C ASP A 62 13.00 6.42 -2.71
N SER A 63 13.05 7.73 -2.89
CA SER A 63 13.83 8.37 -3.96
C SER A 63 14.64 9.54 -3.40
N THR A 64 15.83 9.72 -3.89
CA THR A 64 16.58 10.97 -3.70
C THR A 64 16.26 11.89 -4.86
N ALA A 65 15.51 12.96 -4.58
CA ALA A 65 15.32 14.05 -5.52
C ALA A 65 16.48 15.06 -5.32
N GLY A 66 16.93 15.69 -6.37
CA GLY A 66 18.02 16.68 -6.30
C GLY A 66 17.63 18.02 -6.94
N GLY A 67 16.33 18.21 -7.17
CA GLY A 67 15.77 19.39 -7.82
C GLY A 67 15.28 20.46 -6.86
N GLN A 68 15.05 21.67 -7.41
CA GLN A 68 14.35 22.73 -6.69
C GLN A 68 12.92 22.27 -6.39
N ALA A 69 12.52 22.33 -5.11
CA ALA A 69 11.18 21.97 -4.68
C ALA A 69 10.14 22.91 -5.35
N PRO A 70 9.02 22.35 -5.85
CA PRO A 70 7.93 23.17 -6.40
C PRO A 70 7.42 24.19 -5.39
N ALA A 71 7.31 25.45 -5.82
CA ALA A 71 6.75 26.51 -4.99
C ALA A 71 5.23 26.34 -4.82
N PHE A 72 4.72 26.65 -3.65
CA PHE A 72 3.29 26.68 -3.40
C PHE A 72 2.92 27.78 -2.39
N THR A 73 1.64 28.13 -2.41
CA THR A 73 0.99 28.95 -1.39
C THR A 73 -0.39 28.36 -1.13
N LEU A 74 -0.64 27.88 0.09
CA LEU A 74 -1.87 27.19 0.47
C LEU A 74 -2.50 27.82 1.71
N GLN A 75 -3.81 27.73 1.80
CA GLN A 75 -4.55 28.03 3.03
C GLN A 75 -4.46 26.88 4.01
N THR A 76 -4.54 27.17 5.31
CA THR A 76 -4.53 26.16 6.36
C THR A 76 -5.91 25.98 6.98
N THR A 77 -6.09 24.88 7.73
CA THR A 77 -7.30 24.67 8.56
C THR A 77 -7.46 25.74 9.66
N ALA A 78 -6.39 26.47 10.03
CA ALA A 78 -6.45 27.60 10.94
C ALA A 78 -6.90 28.92 10.26
N GLY A 79 -7.08 28.92 8.93
CA GLY A 79 -7.45 30.11 8.17
C GLY A 79 -6.28 31.06 7.86
N THR A 80 -5.06 30.63 8.09
CA THR A 80 -3.82 31.34 7.69
C THR A 80 -3.34 30.87 6.32
N THR A 81 -2.52 31.69 5.68
CA THR A 81 -1.83 31.30 4.42
C THR A 81 -0.38 30.94 4.71
N VAL A 82 0.11 29.89 4.07
CA VAL A 82 1.48 29.39 4.18
C VAL A 82 2.08 29.22 2.80
N SER A 83 3.27 29.78 2.60
CA SER A 83 4.06 29.63 1.38
C SER A 83 5.34 28.85 1.64
N MET A 84 5.79 28.06 0.66
CA MET A 84 7.08 27.35 0.78
C MET A 84 8.25 28.30 1.02
N SER A 85 8.18 29.53 0.49
CA SER A 85 9.18 30.57 0.69
C SER A 85 9.35 31.02 2.16
N ASP A 86 8.34 30.82 3.00
CA ASP A 86 8.36 31.23 4.42
C ASP A 86 9.35 30.38 5.25
N TYR A 87 9.78 29.25 4.69
CA TYR A 87 10.66 28.29 5.34
C TYR A 87 12.10 28.32 4.82
N ARG A 88 12.47 29.35 4.04
CA ARG A 88 13.86 29.50 3.61
C ARG A 88 14.82 29.54 4.80
N GLY A 89 15.94 28.83 4.68
CA GLY A 89 16.94 28.68 5.76
C GLY A 89 16.64 27.60 6.78
N LYS A 90 15.53 26.88 6.66
CA LYS A 90 15.14 25.79 7.58
C LYS A 90 14.67 24.57 6.80
N PRO A 91 14.97 23.35 7.25
CA PRO A 91 14.42 22.15 6.64
C PRO A 91 12.92 22.01 6.89
N VAL A 92 12.21 21.55 5.87
CA VAL A 92 10.77 21.29 5.90
C VAL A 92 10.51 19.86 5.50
N LEU A 93 9.62 19.20 6.23
CA LEU A 93 9.08 17.91 5.89
C LEU A 93 7.62 18.07 5.49
N LEU A 94 7.32 17.98 4.20
CA LEU A 94 5.95 17.91 3.72
C LEU A 94 5.41 16.51 3.99
N TYR A 95 4.20 16.43 4.54
CA TYR A 95 3.50 15.19 4.78
C TYR A 95 2.21 15.15 3.96
N PHE A 96 2.25 14.52 2.80
CA PHE A 96 1.08 14.27 1.96
C PHE A 96 0.32 13.07 2.48
N ASN A 97 -1.01 13.18 2.55
CA ASN A 97 -1.84 12.06 3.01
C ASN A 97 -3.28 12.15 2.46
N GLU A 98 -4.01 11.03 2.51
CA GLU A 98 -5.37 10.94 1.95
C GLU A 98 -6.40 11.80 2.70
N GLY A 99 -6.09 12.22 3.93
CA GLY A 99 -6.91 13.16 4.71
C GLY A 99 -8.12 12.51 5.37
N ALA A 100 -9.28 13.16 5.25
CA ALA A 100 -10.50 12.77 5.96
C ALA A 100 -10.90 11.32 5.66
N GLY A 101 -11.19 10.57 6.73
CA GLY A 101 -11.50 9.14 6.66
C GLY A 101 -10.28 8.21 6.75
N CYS A 102 -9.06 8.73 6.60
CA CYS A 102 -7.83 7.97 6.83
C CYS A 102 -7.35 8.13 8.29
N GLY A 103 -7.91 7.34 9.20
CA GLY A 103 -7.53 7.41 10.62
C GLY A 103 -6.04 7.18 10.86
N ALA A 104 -5.40 6.27 10.12
CA ALA A 104 -3.97 6.02 10.19
C ALA A 104 -3.16 7.27 9.80
N CYS A 105 -3.60 8.02 8.79
CA CYS A 105 -2.95 9.26 8.36
C CYS A 105 -2.98 10.32 9.45
N THR A 106 -4.14 10.52 10.08
CA THR A 106 -4.29 11.50 11.18
C THR A 106 -3.51 11.05 12.42
N GLN A 107 -3.51 9.74 12.72
CA GLN A 107 -2.70 9.15 13.79
C GLN A 107 -1.20 9.35 13.55
N GLN A 108 -0.73 9.25 12.31
CA GLN A 108 0.66 9.53 11.93
C GLN A 108 1.06 10.94 12.34
N MET A 109 0.24 11.95 12.01
CA MET A 109 0.54 13.34 12.39
C MET A 109 0.52 13.54 13.90
N ALA A 110 -0.46 12.95 14.61
CA ALA A 110 -0.50 12.97 16.07
C ALA A 110 0.75 12.33 16.70
N GLY A 111 1.30 11.29 16.07
CA GLY A 111 2.56 10.68 16.49
C GLY A 111 3.78 11.57 16.25
N ILE A 112 3.81 12.26 15.11
CA ILE A 112 4.87 13.23 14.78
C ILE A 112 4.87 14.39 15.79
N GLU A 113 3.71 14.95 16.10
CA GLU A 113 3.58 16.04 17.08
C GLU A 113 4.09 15.67 18.48
N LYS A 114 3.89 14.41 18.88
CA LYS A 114 4.36 13.90 20.18
C LYS A 114 5.86 13.64 20.22
N ASN A 115 6.54 13.65 19.09
CA ASN A 115 7.99 13.42 19.02
C ASN A 115 8.74 14.77 18.99
N PRO A 116 9.34 15.17 20.11
CA PRO A 116 10.03 16.47 20.21
C PRO A 116 11.29 16.56 19.31
N GLY A 117 11.77 15.44 18.81
CA GLY A 117 12.97 15.35 18.01
C GLY A 117 12.90 16.14 16.69
N PHE A 118 11.70 16.28 16.09
CA PHE A 118 11.53 17.11 14.90
C PHE A 118 11.81 18.59 15.19
N ALA A 119 11.21 19.12 16.26
CA ALA A 119 11.44 20.51 16.68
C ALA A 119 12.90 20.73 17.14
N GLN A 120 13.49 19.77 17.88
CA GLN A 120 14.91 19.82 18.31
C GLN A 120 15.87 19.80 17.12
N ALA A 121 15.51 19.13 16.02
CA ALA A 121 16.28 19.13 14.79
C ALA A 121 15.98 20.34 13.88
N GLY A 122 15.13 21.27 14.31
CA GLY A 122 14.71 22.44 13.54
C GLY A 122 13.86 22.12 12.31
N ILE A 123 13.27 20.91 12.25
CA ILE A 123 12.47 20.47 11.13
C ILE A 123 11.01 20.87 11.35
N THR A 124 10.46 21.65 10.42
CA THR A 124 9.03 21.94 10.40
C THR A 124 8.28 20.89 9.59
N VAL A 125 7.22 20.32 10.17
CA VAL A 125 6.38 19.35 9.46
C VAL A 125 5.11 20.02 9.00
N LEU A 126 4.80 19.92 7.70
CA LEU A 126 3.65 20.54 7.05
C LEU A 126 2.73 19.44 6.47
N PRO A 127 1.63 19.07 7.14
CA PRO A 127 0.67 18.13 6.61
C PRO A 127 -0.18 18.77 5.50
N ILE A 128 -0.35 18.05 4.38
CA ILE A 128 -1.06 18.51 3.18
C ILE A 128 -2.13 17.48 2.81
N VAL A 129 -3.35 17.97 2.61
CA VAL A 129 -4.52 17.16 2.23
C VAL A 129 -5.34 17.83 1.16
N MET A 130 -6.08 17.02 0.37
CA MET A 130 -7.02 17.53 -0.64
C MET A 130 -8.46 17.66 -0.11
N ASN A 131 -8.62 17.86 1.18
CA ASN A 131 -9.91 18.07 1.83
C ASN A 131 -10.19 19.53 2.07
N THR A 132 -11.46 19.89 2.18
CA THR A 132 -11.84 21.18 2.80
C THR A 132 -11.62 21.11 4.31
N ARG A 133 -11.53 22.29 4.95
CA ARG A 133 -11.45 22.36 6.41
C ARG A 133 -12.59 21.60 7.10
N ALA A 134 -13.83 21.76 6.61
CA ALA A 134 -15.00 21.10 7.19
C ALA A 134 -14.92 19.57 7.13
N GLN A 135 -14.26 19.02 6.11
CA GLN A 135 -14.09 17.57 5.97
C GLN A 135 -13.03 17.00 6.91
N ILE A 136 -11.88 17.68 7.06
CA ILE A 136 -10.75 17.13 7.82
C ILE A 136 -10.80 17.47 9.33
N GLN A 137 -11.42 18.58 9.71
CA GLN A 137 -11.41 19.06 11.10
C GLN A 137 -11.92 18.04 12.12
N PRO A 138 -13.02 17.29 11.87
CA PRO A 138 -13.48 16.27 12.80
C PRO A 138 -12.43 15.19 13.12
N ASP A 139 -11.64 14.79 12.12
CA ASP A 139 -10.58 13.81 12.31
C ASP A 139 -9.44 14.42 13.14
N LEU A 140 -9.02 15.66 12.84
CA LEU A 140 -7.99 16.35 13.62
C LEU A 140 -8.39 16.45 15.11
N ASP A 141 -9.64 16.83 15.38
CA ASP A 141 -10.17 16.94 16.74
C ASP A 141 -10.19 15.58 17.44
N SER A 142 -10.62 14.53 16.75
CA SER A 142 -10.72 13.17 17.27
C SER A 142 -9.37 12.59 17.69
N TYR A 143 -8.32 12.85 16.90
CA TYR A 143 -6.95 12.39 17.19
C TYR A 143 -6.13 13.40 18.01
N GLY A 144 -6.69 14.56 18.32
CA GLY A 144 -6.06 15.62 19.12
C GLY A 144 -4.91 16.31 18.41
N VAL A 145 -4.88 16.30 17.07
CA VAL A 145 -3.87 16.99 16.23
C VAL A 145 -4.06 18.49 16.34
N LYS A 146 -2.97 19.23 16.59
CA LYS A 146 -2.96 20.69 16.76
C LYS A 146 -2.34 21.41 15.58
N THR A 147 -1.44 20.76 14.84
CA THR A 147 -0.80 21.32 13.64
C THR A 147 -1.86 21.62 12.56
N PRO A 148 -1.94 22.86 12.09
CA PRO A 148 -2.83 23.18 10.99
C PRO A 148 -2.45 22.43 9.71
N TYR A 149 -3.43 21.84 9.05
CA TYR A 149 -3.24 21.17 7.76
C TYR A 149 -3.35 22.17 6.62
N LEU A 150 -2.49 22.02 5.62
CA LEU A 150 -2.55 22.77 4.37
C LEU A 150 -3.59 22.12 3.45
N LEU A 151 -4.43 22.98 2.85
CA LEU A 151 -5.56 22.58 2.03
C LEU A 151 -5.19 22.76 0.56
N ASP A 152 -4.92 21.63 -0.12
CA ASP A 152 -4.55 21.55 -1.53
C ASP A 152 -5.77 21.20 -2.39
N ASP A 153 -5.85 21.76 -3.59
CA ASP A 153 -6.83 21.38 -4.61
C ASP A 153 -6.34 20.26 -5.54
N GLY A 154 -5.18 19.67 -5.23
CA GLY A 154 -4.49 18.66 -6.00
C GLY A 154 -3.33 19.19 -6.85
N THR A 155 -3.21 20.50 -6.97
CA THR A 155 -2.14 21.15 -7.76
C THR A 155 -0.77 20.87 -7.15
N VAL A 156 -0.63 21.05 -5.83
CA VAL A 156 0.63 20.81 -5.11
C VAL A 156 0.93 19.32 -5.04
N SER A 157 -0.05 18.49 -4.69
CA SER A 157 0.11 17.02 -4.68
C SER A 157 0.55 16.47 -6.04
N LYS A 158 0.04 17.03 -7.14
CA LYS A 158 0.47 16.67 -8.50
C LYS A 158 1.91 17.13 -8.78
N ALA A 159 2.25 18.37 -8.40
CA ALA A 159 3.59 18.92 -8.63
C ALA A 159 4.69 18.12 -7.92
N TYR A 160 4.40 17.59 -6.73
CA TYR A 160 5.29 16.71 -5.96
C TYR A 160 5.15 15.21 -6.31
N GLY A 161 4.34 14.86 -7.32
CA GLY A 161 4.19 13.47 -7.78
C GLY A 161 3.59 12.52 -6.74
N THR A 162 2.79 13.02 -5.79
CA THR A 162 2.24 12.23 -4.69
C THR A 162 0.83 11.67 -4.98
N LEU A 163 0.17 12.12 -6.05
CA LEU A 163 -1.16 11.64 -6.43
C LEU A 163 -1.14 10.16 -6.85
N GLY A 164 -2.16 9.42 -6.41
CA GLY A 164 -2.33 8.01 -6.78
C GLY A 164 -1.31 7.06 -6.17
N LYS A 165 -0.61 7.48 -5.13
CA LYS A 165 0.38 6.68 -4.40
C LYS A 165 -0.20 5.91 -3.20
N GLY A 166 -1.49 6.10 -2.90
CA GLY A 166 -2.23 5.44 -1.83
C GLY A 166 -3.34 4.53 -2.36
N MET A 167 -4.35 4.30 -1.53
CA MET A 167 -5.51 3.46 -1.88
C MET A 167 -6.46 4.13 -2.87
N HIS A 168 -6.44 5.46 -2.96
CA HIS A 168 -7.34 6.24 -3.81
C HIS A 168 -6.55 6.97 -4.91
N ALA A 169 -6.80 6.64 -6.17
CA ALA A 169 -6.06 7.17 -7.32
C ALA A 169 -6.13 8.71 -7.46
N GLY A 170 -7.19 9.34 -6.96
CA GLY A 170 -7.40 10.80 -7.03
C GLY A 170 -6.87 11.57 -5.81
N LEU A 171 -6.29 10.90 -4.82
CA LEU A 171 -5.76 11.51 -3.60
C LEU A 171 -4.25 11.32 -3.50
N PRO A 172 -3.55 12.18 -2.73
CA PRO A 172 -2.15 11.91 -2.40
C PRO A 172 -2.06 10.65 -1.55
N GLY A 173 -1.00 9.86 -1.73
CA GLY A 173 -0.73 8.73 -0.88
C GLY A 173 -0.21 9.14 0.49
N HIS A 174 0.22 8.16 1.29
CA HIS A 174 0.89 8.41 2.56
C HIS A 174 2.38 8.61 2.31
N GLY A 175 2.79 9.85 2.03
CA GLY A 175 4.14 10.18 1.58
C GLY A 175 4.74 11.39 2.29
N PHE A 176 6.07 11.41 2.29
CA PHE A 176 6.85 12.50 2.87
C PHE A 176 7.83 13.05 1.84
N VAL A 177 8.04 14.36 1.84
CA VAL A 177 9.04 15.03 1.01
C VAL A 177 9.88 15.94 1.90
N LEU A 178 11.18 15.69 1.95
CA LEU A 178 12.14 16.50 2.70
C LEU A 178 12.72 17.57 1.79
N ILE A 179 12.63 18.81 2.23
CA ILE A 179 13.19 19.99 1.55
C ILE A 179 14.19 20.66 2.51
N ASP A 180 15.40 20.91 2.05
CA ASP A 180 16.40 21.61 2.86
C ASP A 180 16.17 23.13 2.92
N GLY A 181 16.99 23.83 3.73
CA GLY A 181 16.91 25.28 3.88
C GLY A 181 17.21 26.08 2.59
N SER A 182 17.83 25.45 1.60
CA SER A 182 18.06 26.06 0.27
C SER A 182 16.84 25.88 -0.66
N GLY A 183 15.85 25.09 -0.24
CA GLY A 183 14.67 24.77 -1.03
C GLY A 183 14.91 23.61 -2.02
N ILE A 184 15.91 22.78 -1.78
CA ILE A 184 16.20 21.59 -2.58
C ILE A 184 15.53 20.39 -1.96
N GLU A 185 14.85 19.62 -2.78
CA GLU A 185 14.26 18.35 -2.39
C GLU A 185 15.38 17.32 -2.19
N ARG A 186 15.50 16.79 -0.98
CA ARG A 186 16.56 15.87 -0.57
C ARG A 186 16.14 14.42 -0.53
N TRP A 187 14.87 14.19 -0.22
CA TRP A 187 14.33 12.85 -0.09
C TRP A 187 12.81 12.87 -0.25
N GLN A 188 12.28 11.82 -0.84
CA GLN A 188 10.85 11.52 -0.89
C GLN A 188 10.65 10.03 -0.56
N GLY A 189 9.69 9.73 0.31
CA GLY A 189 9.30 8.36 0.66
C GLY A 189 7.78 8.19 0.63
N ASP A 190 7.32 7.13 -0.05
CA ASP A 190 5.92 6.73 -0.11
C ASP A 190 5.70 5.46 0.72
N TYR A 191 4.68 5.46 1.58
CA TYR A 191 4.40 4.38 2.54
C TYR A 191 2.97 3.83 2.33
N PRO A 192 2.77 2.86 1.43
CA PRO A 192 1.45 2.29 1.15
C PRO A 192 0.79 1.60 2.36
N SER A 193 1.57 1.27 3.41
CA SER A 193 1.07 0.77 4.70
C SER A 193 0.29 1.81 5.51
N MET A 194 0.28 3.09 5.07
CA MET A 194 -0.35 4.24 5.76
C MET A 194 0.21 4.50 7.16
N TRP A 195 1.42 4.01 7.46
CA TRP A 195 2.09 4.22 8.73
C TRP A 195 3.60 4.11 8.62
N LEU A 196 4.30 5.03 9.26
CA LEU A 196 5.74 4.96 9.53
C LEU A 196 5.98 5.42 10.98
N ASP A 197 6.72 4.63 11.76
CA ASP A 197 7.07 5.03 13.12
C ASP A 197 7.74 6.41 13.13
N PRO A 198 7.26 7.38 13.93
CA PRO A 198 7.80 8.75 13.95
C PRO A 198 9.28 8.83 14.32
N ALA A 199 9.82 7.90 15.09
CA ALA A 199 11.25 7.88 15.40
C ALA A 199 12.07 7.38 14.20
N ILE A 200 11.58 6.40 13.46
CA ILE A 200 12.19 5.94 12.20
C ILE A 200 12.12 7.05 11.16
N LEU A 201 10.96 7.71 11.01
CA LEU A 201 10.83 8.86 10.10
C LEU A 201 11.85 9.95 10.43
N LEU A 202 11.98 10.33 11.70
CA LEU A 202 12.96 11.33 12.14
C LEU A 202 14.40 10.92 11.80
N GLN A 203 14.74 9.65 12.04
CA GLN A 203 16.07 9.13 11.70
C GLN A 203 16.33 9.19 10.20
N THR A 204 15.36 8.78 9.38
CA THR A 204 15.44 8.84 7.92
C THR A 204 15.63 10.28 7.44
N VAL A 205 14.80 11.20 7.91
CA VAL A 205 14.89 12.62 7.55
C VAL A 205 16.25 13.21 7.91
N LYS A 206 16.77 12.92 9.11
CA LYS A 206 18.10 13.39 9.56
C LYS A 206 19.25 12.84 8.74
N SER A 207 19.13 11.65 8.18
CA SER A 207 20.17 11.05 7.33
C SER A 207 20.26 11.66 5.93
N HIS A 208 19.27 12.47 5.54
CA HIS A 208 19.21 13.15 4.24
C HIS A 208 19.39 14.68 4.34
N LEU A 209 19.62 15.22 5.53
CA LEU A 209 19.99 16.62 5.76
C LEU A 209 21.50 16.79 5.79
#